data_137bafe94e87389d9ef921fadcc71ca6
#
_entry.id   137bafe94e87389d9ef921fadcc71ca6
#
_cell.length_a   1.000
_cell.length_b   1.000
_cell.length_c   1.000
_cell.angle_alpha   90.00
_cell.angle_beta   90.00
_cell.angle_gamma   90.00
#
_symmetry.space_group_name_H-M   'P 1'
#
loop_
_entity.id
_entity.type
_entity.pdbx_description
1 polymer ?
#
loop_
_entity_poly.entity_id
_entity_poly.type
_entity_poly.pdbx_seq_one_letter_code
_entity_poly.pdbx_strand_id
1 'polypeptide(L)'
;LNRVIERAEFSRRAMTLGMGAAFAMSAASVRAAGSLSGFHDVRDHGARGDGTAIDSDAFNRAIAAAGDAGGGTVVVPPGHYLCFSIRLRSHVTLLLMPGSVIEAADPRRHKGAYDLPEGVYEEQYVDYGVAHFRNALIYGIDLTDVAIIGRGMIHGLGLDREGPAPRWHGIAGWKSPKEQGLSADAARRAIPREMAYEGRGNKAVALKRCRNVLLRDFTILQGGHFACYVLGSRNVTIDNLTVDTDRDGIDIDCCRDVRVTACVVNAPKDDAIVLKSSYALNEPVFCEEVSVIGCKTSGYDLGSLVNGTYRPSPYRSVDDVGVLGRIKLGTDSATGFRNILIADCTCDNTRGLQLGAIDGGVLEDVTFRDINLRNPVNHPIFVRLAARNRAPVGTGPSRVRRVRFSGINVSGAPGPYACGIVGNPGQPVEDVTFSDVHVRSAGGGTAEDAARSIPERPASSLEPSFMGTFPAHGLYVRHARNVVLQDVTFDVAAPDARPAVVFDAVAGAVVDGLRSTRDRSDAVRSTATSGIAIGDVTKLS
;
A
#
# COMPACT_ATOMS: atom_id res chain seq x y z
N LEU A 1 11.00 17.06 -52.80
CA LEU A 1 10.45 18.24 -53.50
C LEU A 1 10.31 19.37 -52.50
N ASN A 2 11.05 20.42 -52.80
CA ASN A 2 11.14 21.69 -52.07
C ASN A 2 9.83 22.48 -51.98
N ARG A 3 9.66 23.17 -50.89
CA ARG A 3 9.10 24.53 -50.66
C ARG A 3 8.42 24.54 -49.28
N VAL A 4 8.58 25.43 -48.39
CA VAL A 4 9.18 26.73 -48.19
C VAL A 4 9.07 26.96 -46.67
N ILE A 5 10.18 27.21 -45.99
CA ILE A 5 10.20 27.68 -44.61
C ILE A 5 10.33 29.21 -44.72
N GLU A 6 9.31 29.94 -44.42
CA GLU A 6 9.42 31.38 -44.14
C GLU A 6 9.68 31.62 -42.66
N ARG A 7 10.84 32.20 -42.38
CA ARG A 7 11.25 32.74 -41.10
C ARG A 7 10.51 34.08 -40.85
N ALA A 8 9.75 34.18 -39.79
CA ALA A 8 9.37 35.47 -39.24
C ALA A 8 10.41 35.91 -38.20
N GLU A 9 11.32 36.78 -38.63
CA GLU A 9 12.19 37.54 -37.73
C GLU A 9 11.35 38.62 -37.01
N PHE A 10 11.12 38.47 -35.69
CA PHE A 10 10.63 39.56 -34.88
C PHE A 10 11.80 40.44 -34.41
N SER A 11 11.82 41.64 -34.96
CA SER A 11 12.77 42.75 -34.71
C SER A 11 12.81 43.15 -33.24
N ARG A 12 14.01 43.05 -32.65
CA ARG A 12 14.40 43.71 -31.38
C ARG A 12 14.64 45.18 -31.58
N ARG A 13 13.62 46.00 -31.75
CA ARG A 13 13.72 47.48 -31.63
C ARG A 13 12.32 48.10 -31.49
N ALA A 14 11.82 48.13 -30.26
CA ALA A 14 10.87 49.12 -29.79
C ALA A 14 10.51 48.86 -28.32
N MET A 15 11.44 49.15 -27.43
CA MET A 15 11.11 49.31 -26.01
C MET A 15 12.19 50.13 -25.29
N THR A 16 12.34 51.34 -25.72
CA THR A 16 12.98 52.39 -24.93
C THR A 16 12.31 53.72 -25.29
N LEU A 17 11.44 54.13 -24.40
CA LEU A 17 10.98 55.50 -24.12
C LEU A 17 9.49 55.50 -23.72
N GLY A 18 9.22 55.76 -22.48
CA GLY A 18 7.86 56.01 -22.05
C GLY A 18 7.60 55.81 -20.56
N MET A 19 8.07 56.76 -19.76
CA MET A 19 7.44 57.28 -18.56
C MET A 19 7.32 56.41 -17.32
N GLY A 20 8.18 56.75 -16.36
CA GLY A 20 7.90 56.53 -14.94
C GLY A 20 6.57 57.21 -14.56
N ALA A 21 5.60 56.39 -14.23
CA ALA A 21 4.46 56.76 -13.41
C ALA A 21 4.56 55.92 -12.14
N ALA A 22 4.96 56.55 -11.06
CA ALA A 22 4.94 56.00 -9.73
C ALA A 22 3.50 55.65 -9.36
N PHE A 23 3.13 54.38 -9.45
CA PHE A 23 1.96 53.86 -8.76
C PHE A 23 2.34 53.53 -7.32
N ALA A 24 2.28 54.54 -6.45
CA ALA A 24 2.10 54.35 -5.04
C ALA A 24 0.67 53.83 -4.81
N MET A 25 0.43 52.53 -5.03
CA MET A 25 -0.78 51.87 -4.54
C MET A 25 -0.58 51.63 -3.05
N SER A 26 -1.30 52.38 -2.25
CA SER A 26 -1.40 52.21 -0.80
C SER A 26 -1.83 50.77 -0.51
N ALA A 27 -1.11 50.11 0.40
CA ALA A 27 -1.38 48.75 0.88
C ALA A 27 -2.73 48.58 1.62
N ALA A 28 -3.65 49.53 1.49
CA ALA A 28 -4.94 49.57 2.18
C ALA A 28 -6.16 49.19 1.30
N SER A 29 -6.01 48.91 0.01
CA SER A 29 -7.16 48.72 -0.88
C SER A 29 -7.25 47.35 -1.58
N VAL A 30 -6.50 46.34 -1.15
CA VAL A 30 -6.62 44.98 -1.67
C VAL A 30 -7.52 44.07 -0.79
N ARG A 31 -8.19 44.62 0.20
CA ARG A 31 -9.13 43.85 1.06
C ARG A 31 -10.59 43.84 0.57
N ALA A 32 -10.87 44.34 -0.60
CA ALA A 32 -12.22 44.35 -1.19
C ALA A 32 -12.29 43.66 -2.56
N ALA A 33 -11.48 42.62 -2.79
CA ALA A 33 -11.86 41.61 -3.78
C ALA A 33 -12.91 40.74 -3.09
N GLY A 34 -14.17 40.84 -3.52
CA GLY A 34 -15.24 39.97 -3.03
C GLY A 34 -14.77 38.50 -3.02
N SER A 35 -15.02 37.81 -1.94
CA SER A 35 -14.72 36.37 -1.85
C SER A 35 -15.31 35.70 -3.10
N LEU A 36 -14.47 35.05 -3.90
CA LEU A 36 -14.97 34.19 -4.98
C LEU A 36 -15.94 33.21 -4.29
N SER A 37 -17.22 33.28 -4.64
CA SER A 37 -18.22 32.41 -4.03
C SER A 37 -17.75 30.95 -4.19
N GLY A 38 -17.66 30.22 -3.08
CA GLY A 38 -17.20 28.84 -3.06
C GLY A 38 -15.75 28.64 -2.62
N PHE A 39 -14.97 29.71 -2.30
CA PHE A 39 -13.64 29.59 -1.69
C PHE A 39 -13.67 30.06 -0.24
N HIS A 40 -13.11 29.24 0.66
CA HIS A 40 -13.05 29.49 2.10
C HIS A 40 -11.60 29.35 2.58
N ASP A 41 -10.92 30.48 2.84
CA ASP A 41 -9.59 30.46 3.44
C ASP A 41 -9.70 30.09 4.93
N VAL A 42 -8.95 29.10 5.40
CA VAL A 42 -8.97 28.66 6.81
C VAL A 42 -8.63 29.80 7.77
N ARG A 43 -7.84 30.81 7.32
CA ARG A 43 -7.48 31.99 8.11
C ARG A 43 -8.67 32.92 8.35
N ASP A 44 -9.58 33.04 7.38
CA ASP A 44 -10.81 33.82 7.54
C ASP A 44 -11.74 33.17 8.58
N HIS A 45 -11.54 31.89 8.87
CA HIS A 45 -12.22 31.13 9.91
C HIS A 45 -11.42 31.03 11.22
N GLY A 46 -10.29 31.77 11.33
CA GLY A 46 -9.52 31.93 12.55
C GLY A 46 -8.31 31.00 12.69
N ALA A 47 -7.88 30.30 11.63
CA ALA A 47 -6.62 29.55 11.65
C ALA A 47 -5.43 30.53 11.68
N ARG A 48 -4.43 30.22 12.52
CA ARG A 48 -3.23 31.05 12.69
C ARG A 48 -2.09 30.59 11.80
N GLY A 49 -1.91 29.30 11.64
CA GLY A 49 -0.83 28.71 10.86
C GLY A 49 0.56 29.06 11.37
N ASP A 50 0.69 29.22 12.70
CA ASP A 50 1.92 29.63 13.39
C ASP A 50 2.70 28.47 14.03
N GLY A 51 2.23 27.22 13.88
CA GLY A 51 2.83 26.01 14.43
C GLY A 51 2.66 25.84 15.94
N THR A 52 1.90 26.72 16.60
CA THR A 52 1.70 26.70 18.06
C THR A 52 0.24 26.67 18.48
N ALA A 53 -0.63 27.39 17.77
CA ALA A 53 -2.06 27.36 18.03
C ALA A 53 -2.70 26.10 17.45
N ILE A 54 -3.70 25.58 18.16
CA ILE A 54 -4.52 24.47 17.62
C ILE A 54 -5.53 25.08 16.64
N ASP A 55 -5.39 24.73 15.37
CA ASP A 55 -6.18 25.29 14.27
C ASP A 55 -7.35 24.40 13.82
N SER A 56 -7.54 23.22 14.43
CA SER A 56 -8.57 22.24 14.04
C SER A 56 -9.97 22.83 13.91
N ASP A 57 -10.36 23.66 14.89
CA ASP A 57 -11.70 24.26 14.90
C ASP A 57 -11.90 25.27 13.75
N ALA A 58 -10.85 25.99 13.36
CA ALA A 58 -10.89 26.90 12.22
C ALA A 58 -11.06 26.13 10.91
N PHE A 59 -10.31 25.05 10.72
CA PHE A 59 -10.50 24.14 9.59
C PHE A 59 -11.91 23.59 9.54
N ASN A 60 -12.41 23.08 10.67
CA ASN A 60 -13.75 22.50 10.74
C ASN A 60 -14.85 23.54 10.46
N ARG A 61 -14.68 24.83 10.89
CA ARG A 61 -15.61 25.90 10.53
C ARG A 61 -15.55 26.23 9.03
N ALA A 62 -14.36 26.29 8.42
CA ALA A 62 -14.23 26.55 6.98
C ALA A 62 -14.88 25.44 6.15
N ILE A 63 -14.64 24.16 6.52
CA ILE A 63 -15.22 22.99 5.86
C ILE A 63 -16.75 22.97 6.06
N ALA A 64 -17.25 23.31 7.27
CA ALA A 64 -18.68 23.40 7.53
C ALA A 64 -19.33 24.49 6.67
N ALA A 65 -18.74 25.68 6.59
CA ALA A 65 -19.25 26.79 5.78
C ALA A 65 -19.32 26.43 4.29
N ALA A 66 -18.27 25.78 3.75
CA ALA A 66 -18.28 25.26 2.38
C ALA A 66 -19.38 24.23 2.16
N GLY A 67 -19.51 23.25 3.07
CA GLY A 67 -20.52 22.20 2.97
C GLY A 67 -21.96 22.73 3.10
N ASP A 68 -22.20 23.67 4.01
CA ASP A 68 -23.52 24.31 4.19
C ASP A 68 -23.94 25.18 2.99
N ALA A 69 -22.96 25.70 2.25
CA ALA A 69 -23.19 26.39 0.97
C ALA A 69 -23.46 25.42 -0.21
N GLY A 70 -23.49 24.12 0.03
CA GLY A 70 -23.71 23.09 -1.01
C GLY A 70 -22.43 22.57 -1.65
N GLY A 71 -21.26 22.99 -1.18
CA GLY A 71 -19.95 22.59 -1.65
C GLY A 71 -19.01 23.78 -1.86
N GLY A 72 -17.72 23.50 -2.04
CA GLY A 72 -16.72 24.53 -2.27
C GLY A 72 -15.29 24.07 -2.04
N THR A 73 -14.37 25.02 -2.14
CA THR A 73 -12.94 24.79 -1.90
C THR A 73 -12.50 25.47 -0.61
N VAL A 74 -12.01 24.68 0.31
CA VAL A 74 -11.33 25.18 1.52
C VAL A 74 -9.85 25.30 1.22
N VAL A 75 -9.35 26.53 1.24
CA VAL A 75 -7.96 26.84 0.92
C VAL A 75 -7.12 26.85 2.19
N VAL A 76 -5.99 26.13 2.15
CA VAL A 76 -4.98 26.14 3.21
C VAL A 76 -3.74 26.87 2.70
N PRO A 77 -3.57 28.17 3.01
CA PRO A 77 -2.43 28.97 2.57
C PRO A 77 -1.10 28.50 3.18
N PRO A 78 0.06 28.99 2.70
CA PRO A 78 1.36 28.73 3.31
C PRO A 78 1.33 29.04 4.81
N GLY A 79 1.78 28.09 5.63
CA GLY A 79 1.80 28.19 7.11
C GLY A 79 1.92 26.81 7.75
N HIS A 80 2.10 26.78 9.06
CA HIS A 80 2.22 25.57 9.84
C HIS A 80 1.01 25.45 10.79
N TYR A 81 0.09 24.56 10.45
CA TYR A 81 -1.20 24.41 11.11
C TYR A 81 -1.19 23.17 12.00
N LEU A 82 -1.19 23.36 13.32
CA LEU A 82 -1.22 22.28 14.29
C LEU A 82 -2.68 21.86 14.54
N CYS A 83 -3.01 20.61 14.19
CA CYS A 83 -4.39 20.14 14.18
C CYS A 83 -4.57 18.80 14.90
N PHE A 84 -5.69 18.64 15.58
CA PHE A 84 -6.35 17.38 15.86
C PHE A 84 -7.28 17.02 14.69
N SER A 85 -8.42 16.36 14.93
CA SER A 85 -9.28 15.88 13.85
C SER A 85 -9.87 17.00 12.98
N ILE A 86 -9.63 16.92 11.69
CA ILE A 86 -10.26 17.71 10.61
C ILE A 86 -11.33 16.82 9.96
N ARG A 87 -12.57 17.29 9.96
CA ARG A 87 -13.76 16.56 9.51
C ARG A 87 -14.15 17.00 8.12
N LEU A 88 -13.92 16.15 7.11
CA LEU A 88 -14.35 16.44 5.74
C LEU A 88 -15.88 16.40 5.60
N ARG A 89 -16.40 17.03 4.56
CA ARG A 89 -17.83 17.02 4.17
C ARG A 89 -17.97 16.73 2.68
N SER A 90 -19.14 16.25 2.28
CA SER A 90 -19.47 16.03 0.87
C SER A 90 -19.39 17.32 0.07
N HIS A 91 -18.97 17.21 -1.19
CA HIS A 91 -18.82 18.31 -2.16
C HIS A 91 -17.77 19.36 -1.76
N VAL A 92 -16.83 19.01 -0.87
CA VAL A 92 -15.77 19.91 -0.41
C VAL A 92 -14.41 19.42 -0.89
N THR A 93 -13.65 20.36 -1.46
CA THR A 93 -12.24 20.21 -1.78
C THR A 93 -11.38 20.90 -0.73
N LEU A 94 -10.44 20.17 -0.11
CA LEU A 94 -9.37 20.74 0.71
C LEU A 94 -8.15 21.00 -0.19
N LEU A 95 -7.82 22.26 -0.43
CA LEU A 95 -6.71 22.68 -1.28
C LEU A 95 -5.50 23.10 -0.44
N LEU A 96 -4.45 22.27 -0.46
CA LEU A 96 -3.19 22.51 0.24
C LEU A 96 -2.25 23.33 -0.67
N MET A 97 -2.09 24.62 -0.39
CA MET A 97 -1.18 25.44 -1.18
C MET A 97 0.29 25.09 -0.91
N PRO A 98 1.20 25.32 -1.87
CA PRO A 98 2.63 25.14 -1.64
C PRO A 98 3.10 25.91 -0.39
N GLY A 99 3.84 25.23 0.51
CA GLY A 99 4.28 25.80 1.78
C GLY A 99 3.26 25.70 2.93
N SER A 100 2.08 25.12 2.70
CA SER A 100 1.20 24.72 3.80
C SER A 100 1.64 23.39 4.42
N VAL A 101 1.64 23.34 5.74
CA VAL A 101 1.88 22.11 6.52
C VAL A 101 0.73 21.94 7.51
N ILE A 102 -0.01 20.85 7.41
CA ILE A 102 -0.97 20.43 8.43
C ILE A 102 -0.25 19.40 9.30
N GLU A 103 0.09 19.77 10.53
CA GLU A 103 0.76 18.88 11.48
C GLU A 103 -0.22 18.28 12.48
N ALA A 104 -0.09 17.01 12.71
CA ALA A 104 -0.84 16.28 13.72
C ALA A 104 -0.41 16.70 15.15
N ALA A 105 -1.34 17.19 15.93
CA ALA A 105 -1.10 17.50 17.33
C ALA A 105 -0.99 16.23 18.18
N ASP A 106 -0.08 16.20 19.14
CA ASP A 106 0.09 15.12 20.10
C ASP A 106 -0.67 15.47 21.41
N PRO A 107 -1.71 14.72 21.80
CA PRO A 107 -2.48 15.01 23.01
C PRO A 107 -1.67 14.90 24.32
N ARG A 108 -0.48 14.28 24.27
CA ARG A 108 0.46 14.22 25.41
C ARG A 108 1.23 15.55 25.58
N ARG A 109 1.26 16.39 24.56
CA ARG A 109 2.03 17.65 24.50
C ARG A 109 1.15 18.87 24.30
N HIS A 110 -0.02 18.70 23.68
CA HIS A 110 -0.92 19.78 23.31
C HIS A 110 -2.29 19.58 23.96
N LYS A 111 -2.92 20.66 24.39
CA LYS A 111 -4.27 20.59 24.97
C LYS A 111 -5.30 20.31 23.87
N GLY A 112 -5.98 19.18 23.96
CA GLY A 112 -7.00 18.73 23.01
C GLY A 112 -6.96 17.21 22.82
N ALA A 113 -7.76 16.72 21.89
CA ALA A 113 -7.86 15.30 21.56
C ALA A 113 -8.38 15.14 20.13
N TYR A 114 -8.08 14.00 19.52
CA TYR A 114 -8.75 13.55 18.32
C TYR A 114 -10.18 13.15 18.62
N ASP A 115 -11.01 13.05 17.61
CA ASP A 115 -12.39 12.59 17.79
C ASP A 115 -12.44 11.13 18.27
N LEU A 116 -13.47 10.79 19.02
CA LEU A 116 -13.68 9.42 19.49
C LEU A 116 -13.89 8.50 18.28
N PRO A 117 -13.25 7.31 18.26
CA PRO A 117 -13.48 6.32 17.22
C PRO A 117 -14.95 5.93 17.16
N GLU A 118 -15.45 5.71 15.96
CA GLU A 118 -16.78 5.15 15.76
C GLU A 118 -16.76 3.64 15.97
N GLY A 119 -17.87 3.06 16.44
CA GLY A 119 -18.10 1.63 16.42
C GLY A 119 -17.11 0.80 17.22
N VAL A 120 -16.92 1.08 18.49
CA VAL A 120 -15.96 0.46 19.43
C VAL A 120 -15.90 -1.10 19.39
N TYR A 121 -16.81 -1.75 18.70
CA TYR A 121 -16.99 -3.22 18.72
C TYR A 121 -16.89 -3.91 17.34
N GLU A 122 -16.47 -3.19 16.32
CA GLU A 122 -16.44 -3.72 14.95
C GLU A 122 -15.18 -4.53 14.62
N GLU A 123 -14.24 -4.69 15.56
CA GLU A 123 -12.91 -5.26 15.35
C GLU A 123 -12.78 -6.77 15.51
N GLN A 124 -13.87 -7.50 15.48
CA GLN A 124 -13.88 -8.94 15.78
C GLN A 124 -13.04 -9.78 14.82
N TYR A 125 -12.89 -9.29 13.58
CA TYR A 125 -12.29 -10.03 12.48
C TYR A 125 -11.11 -9.28 11.83
N VAL A 126 -10.70 -8.16 12.41
CA VAL A 126 -9.66 -7.28 11.87
C VAL A 126 -8.70 -6.82 12.96
N ASP A 127 -7.56 -6.28 12.59
CA ASP A 127 -6.64 -5.66 13.53
C ASP A 127 -7.16 -4.29 13.98
N TYR A 128 -6.78 -3.90 15.19
CA TYR A 128 -7.18 -2.60 15.74
C TYR A 128 -6.78 -1.44 14.81
N GLY A 129 -7.70 -0.50 14.66
CA GLY A 129 -7.49 0.67 13.80
C GLY A 129 -7.90 0.48 12.35
N VAL A 130 -8.17 -0.74 11.90
CA VAL A 130 -8.68 -1.01 10.55
C VAL A 130 -10.13 -0.58 10.39
N ALA A 131 -10.94 -0.66 11.46
CA ALA A 131 -12.36 -0.31 11.43
C ALA A 131 -12.67 1.14 11.87
N HIS A 132 -11.76 1.81 12.58
CA HIS A 132 -11.99 3.13 13.19
C HIS A 132 -11.34 4.25 12.39
N PHE A 133 -12.11 5.29 12.06
CA PHE A 133 -11.70 6.35 11.16
C PHE A 133 -11.74 7.75 11.76
N ARG A 134 -12.63 8.04 12.74
CA ARG A 134 -12.75 9.38 13.32
C ARG A 134 -11.52 9.82 14.09
N ASN A 135 -10.80 8.88 14.70
CA ASN A 135 -9.54 9.15 15.38
C ASN A 135 -8.38 9.29 14.39
N ALA A 136 -8.54 10.16 13.43
CA ALA A 136 -7.53 10.49 12.41
C ALA A 136 -7.31 12.00 12.34
N LEU A 137 -6.19 12.41 11.73
CA LEU A 137 -5.91 13.82 11.51
C LEU A 137 -6.90 14.43 10.50
N ILE A 138 -7.13 13.75 9.38
CA ILE A 138 -8.14 14.15 8.40
C ILE A 138 -9.01 12.94 8.11
N TYR A 139 -10.32 13.07 8.30
CA TYR A 139 -11.21 11.96 8.01
C TYR A 139 -12.51 12.34 7.31
N GLY A 140 -13.09 11.37 6.60
CA GLY A 140 -14.40 11.44 5.98
C GLY A 140 -15.12 10.11 6.03
N ILE A 141 -16.40 10.11 6.43
CA ILE A 141 -17.24 8.91 6.50
C ILE A 141 -18.56 9.19 5.78
N ASP A 142 -18.96 8.25 4.89
CA ASP A 142 -20.20 8.34 4.12
C ASP A 142 -20.31 9.61 3.23
N LEU A 143 -19.20 10.06 2.65
CA LEU A 143 -19.12 11.28 1.87
C LEU A 143 -19.19 11.02 0.37
N THR A 144 -19.65 12.04 -0.36
CA THR A 144 -19.66 12.05 -1.84
C THR A 144 -18.95 13.29 -2.35
N ASP A 145 -18.19 13.13 -3.47
CA ASP A 145 -17.47 14.21 -4.15
C ASP A 145 -16.52 14.95 -3.19
N VAL A 146 -15.54 14.22 -2.65
CA VAL A 146 -14.56 14.77 -1.70
C VAL A 146 -13.16 14.75 -2.29
N ALA A 147 -12.42 15.83 -2.10
CA ALA A 147 -11.05 15.92 -2.59
C ALA A 147 -10.08 16.52 -1.56
N ILE A 148 -8.84 16.02 -1.56
CA ILE A 148 -7.67 16.67 -0.95
C ILE A 148 -6.65 16.82 -2.07
N ILE A 149 -6.28 18.04 -2.41
CA ILE A 149 -5.39 18.30 -3.54
C ILE A 149 -4.36 19.40 -3.21
N GLY A 150 -3.30 19.47 -4.01
CA GLY A 150 -2.33 20.58 -3.96
C GLY A 150 -0.99 20.16 -3.36
N ARG A 151 -0.01 21.08 -3.40
CA ARG A 151 1.40 20.79 -3.10
C ARG A 151 1.82 21.11 -1.66
N GLY A 152 0.89 21.03 -0.71
CA GLY A 152 1.20 21.12 0.72
C GLY A 152 1.62 19.78 1.31
N MET A 153 1.86 19.81 2.62
CA MET A 153 2.28 18.62 3.39
C MET A 153 1.28 18.33 4.51
N ILE A 154 1.03 17.05 4.71
CA ILE A 154 0.37 16.50 5.90
C ILE A 154 1.46 15.80 6.71
N HIS A 155 1.74 16.30 7.93
CA HIS A 155 2.78 15.77 8.80
C HIS A 155 2.17 15.10 10.03
N GLY A 156 2.22 13.79 10.09
CA GLY A 156 1.61 13.00 11.15
C GLY A 156 2.45 12.86 12.43
N LEU A 157 3.28 13.86 12.78
CA LEU A 157 4.24 13.80 13.89
C LEU A 157 3.60 13.40 15.22
N GLY A 158 2.41 13.88 15.53
CA GLY A 158 1.68 13.60 16.77
C GLY A 158 0.80 12.34 16.74
N LEU A 159 0.76 11.62 15.61
CA LEU A 159 -0.02 10.39 15.48
C LEU A 159 0.69 9.18 16.10
N ASP A 160 -0.09 8.27 16.66
CA ASP A 160 0.42 6.99 17.14
C ASP A 160 0.74 6.04 16.00
N ARG A 161 1.91 5.41 16.09
CA ARG A 161 2.39 4.43 15.10
C ARG A 161 1.92 3.02 15.41
N GLU A 162 1.66 2.72 16.67
CA GLU A 162 1.29 1.37 17.13
C GLU A 162 -0.23 1.19 17.30
N GLY A 163 -0.99 2.27 17.12
CA GLY A 163 -2.40 2.33 17.50
C GLY A 163 -2.58 2.61 19.00
N PRO A 164 -3.74 3.12 19.44
CA PRO A 164 -3.99 3.53 20.81
C PRO A 164 -4.28 2.37 21.77
N ALA A 165 -4.34 1.12 21.31
CA ALA A 165 -4.67 -0.02 22.15
C ALA A 165 -3.63 -1.14 22.04
N PRO A 166 -3.47 -1.97 23.09
CA PRO A 166 -2.66 -3.17 22.98
C PRO A 166 -3.21 -4.07 21.88
N ARG A 167 -2.30 -4.64 21.09
CA ARG A 167 -2.69 -5.62 20.08
C ARG A 167 -3.30 -6.85 20.76
N TRP A 168 -4.39 -7.36 20.23
CA TRP A 168 -5.06 -8.57 20.72
C TRP A 168 -4.10 -9.75 20.95
N HIS A 169 -3.14 -9.95 20.07
CA HIS A 169 -2.13 -10.99 20.17
C HIS A 169 -1.06 -10.72 21.23
N GLY A 170 -1.09 -9.58 21.92
CA GLY A 170 -0.24 -9.30 23.07
C GLY A 170 -0.89 -9.68 24.41
N ILE A 171 -2.17 -10.06 24.41
CA ILE A 171 -2.86 -10.50 25.62
C ILE A 171 -2.67 -12.02 25.78
N ALA A 172 -1.93 -12.41 26.81
CA ALA A 172 -1.68 -13.82 27.09
C ALA A 172 -3.01 -14.58 27.25
N GLY A 173 -3.17 -15.67 26.48
CA GLY A 173 -4.36 -16.52 26.52
C GLY A 173 -5.58 -15.98 25.76
N TRP A 174 -5.49 -14.82 25.10
CA TRP A 174 -6.60 -14.30 24.29
C TRP A 174 -6.76 -15.15 23.02
N LYS A 175 -8.00 -15.48 22.72
CA LYS A 175 -8.40 -16.15 21.47
C LYS A 175 -9.33 -15.24 20.70
N SER A 176 -9.21 -15.24 19.37
CA SER A 176 -10.15 -14.52 18.51
C SER A 176 -11.60 -15.01 18.76
N PRO A 177 -12.61 -14.18 18.52
CA PRO A 177 -14.00 -14.61 18.65
C PRO A 177 -14.32 -15.90 17.87
N LYS A 178 -13.70 -16.10 16.72
CA LYS A 178 -13.84 -17.32 15.93
C LYS A 178 -13.22 -18.54 16.62
N GLU A 179 -12.03 -18.40 17.18
CA GLU A 179 -11.37 -19.47 17.96
C GLU A 179 -12.16 -19.81 19.24
N GLN A 180 -12.96 -18.86 19.72
CA GLN A 180 -13.89 -19.06 20.84
C GLN A 180 -15.25 -19.61 20.38
N GLY A 181 -15.50 -19.73 19.08
CA GLY A 181 -16.79 -20.18 18.53
C GLY A 181 -17.95 -19.19 18.74
N LEU A 182 -17.64 -17.90 18.97
CA LEU A 182 -18.64 -16.88 19.21
C LEU A 182 -19.30 -16.41 17.93
N SER A 183 -20.63 -16.20 17.97
CA SER A 183 -21.34 -15.48 16.91
C SER A 183 -20.90 -14.00 16.88
N ALA A 184 -21.13 -13.30 15.77
CA ALA A 184 -20.81 -11.89 15.62
C ALA A 184 -21.38 -11.03 16.78
N ASP A 185 -22.63 -11.28 17.19
CA ASP A 185 -23.27 -10.55 18.28
C ASP A 185 -22.71 -10.90 19.67
N ALA A 186 -22.36 -12.16 19.89
CA ALA A 186 -21.70 -12.58 21.13
C ALA A 186 -20.29 -12.00 21.23
N ALA A 187 -19.56 -11.99 20.13
CA ALA A 187 -18.23 -11.42 20.05
C ALA A 187 -18.24 -9.89 20.30
N ARG A 188 -19.21 -9.14 19.76
CA ARG A 188 -19.38 -7.70 20.06
C ARG A 188 -19.53 -7.41 21.55
N ARG A 189 -20.17 -8.33 22.28
CA ARG A 189 -20.34 -8.19 23.76
C ARG A 189 -19.12 -8.65 24.56
N ALA A 190 -18.28 -9.48 23.99
CA ALA A 190 -17.13 -10.08 24.69
C ALA A 190 -15.87 -9.22 24.67
N ILE A 191 -15.82 -8.16 23.83
CA ILE A 191 -14.66 -7.27 23.73
C ILE A 191 -14.59 -6.37 24.97
N PRO A 192 -13.44 -6.32 25.68
CA PRO A 192 -13.28 -5.43 26.84
C PRO A 192 -13.48 -3.97 26.45
N ARG A 193 -14.30 -3.24 27.19
CA ARG A 193 -14.55 -1.79 26.97
C ARG A 193 -13.33 -0.91 27.26
N GLU A 194 -12.28 -1.47 27.79
CA GLU A 194 -11.12 -0.76 28.36
C GLU A 194 -9.98 -0.55 27.36
N MET A 195 -10.23 -0.67 26.09
CA MET A 195 -9.27 -0.25 25.07
C MET A 195 -9.32 1.28 25.00
N ALA A 196 -8.69 1.89 25.98
CA ALA A 196 -8.72 3.32 26.18
C ALA A 196 -8.10 4.04 24.97
N TYR A 197 -8.92 4.75 24.26
CA TYR A 197 -8.56 5.59 23.14
C TYR A 197 -7.69 6.79 23.57
N GLU A 198 -7.77 7.25 24.79
CA GLU A 198 -6.98 8.34 25.39
C GLU A 198 -6.83 9.61 24.52
N GLY A 199 -7.79 9.88 23.63
CA GLY A 199 -7.76 11.07 22.76
C GLY A 199 -6.69 11.03 21.64
N ARG A 200 -6.11 9.87 21.30
CA ARG A 200 -5.02 9.73 20.34
C ARG A 200 -5.52 9.39 18.95
N GLY A 201 -4.84 9.89 17.91
CA GLY A 201 -5.06 9.57 16.52
C GLY A 201 -3.98 8.64 15.95
N ASN A 202 -4.31 7.87 14.91
CA ASN A 202 -3.37 6.91 14.32
C ASN A 202 -3.36 6.88 12.79
N LYS A 203 -4.07 7.80 12.12
CA LYS A 203 -4.08 7.92 10.65
C LYS A 203 -3.93 9.36 10.22
N ALA A 204 -3.16 9.60 9.15
CA ALA A 204 -3.06 10.95 8.59
C ALA A 204 -4.30 11.28 7.75
N VAL A 205 -4.66 10.42 6.79
CA VAL A 205 -5.88 10.55 5.98
C VAL A 205 -6.69 9.26 6.07
N ALA A 206 -7.96 9.35 6.43
CA ALA A 206 -8.85 8.22 6.66
C ALA A 206 -10.23 8.42 6.02
N LEU A 207 -10.58 7.63 5.01
CA LEU A 207 -11.84 7.72 4.28
C LEU A 207 -12.61 6.41 4.34
N LYS A 208 -13.87 6.45 4.78
CA LYS A 208 -14.71 5.26 4.94
C LYS A 208 -16.04 5.45 4.22
N ARG A 209 -16.40 4.51 3.35
CA ARG A 209 -17.64 4.51 2.57
C ARG A 209 -17.88 5.80 1.78
N CYS A 210 -16.81 6.34 1.20
CA CYS A 210 -16.88 7.54 0.38
C CYS A 210 -17.07 7.19 -1.10
N ARG A 211 -17.58 8.15 -1.87
CA ARG A 211 -17.77 8.03 -3.32
C ARG A 211 -17.21 9.25 -4.04
N ASN A 212 -16.59 9.02 -5.22
CA ASN A 212 -15.96 10.07 -6.01
C ASN A 212 -14.87 10.79 -5.21
N VAL A 213 -13.82 10.06 -4.85
CA VAL A 213 -12.71 10.57 -4.04
C VAL A 213 -11.55 10.95 -4.94
N LEU A 214 -10.95 12.11 -4.71
CA LEU A 214 -9.72 12.54 -5.35
C LEU A 214 -8.67 12.96 -4.30
N LEU A 215 -7.54 12.24 -4.26
CA LEU A 215 -6.36 12.59 -3.48
C LEU A 215 -5.21 12.84 -4.44
N ARG A 216 -4.66 14.08 -4.50
CA ARG A 216 -3.69 14.42 -5.54
C ARG A 216 -2.63 15.44 -5.10
N ASP A 217 -1.39 15.20 -5.51
CA ASP A 217 -0.23 16.13 -5.52
C ASP A 217 0.38 16.46 -4.15
N PHE A 218 -0.15 16.02 -3.03
CA PHE A 218 0.38 16.39 -1.71
C PHE A 218 1.37 15.35 -1.17
N THR A 219 2.09 15.79 -0.13
CA THR A 219 3.03 14.95 0.60
C THR A 219 2.45 14.53 1.94
N ILE A 220 2.62 13.24 2.31
CA ILE A 220 2.40 12.77 3.68
C ILE A 220 3.76 12.37 4.26
N LEU A 221 4.14 12.98 5.39
CA LEU A 221 5.30 12.62 6.16
C LEU A 221 4.89 12.05 7.51
N GLN A 222 5.38 10.84 7.83
CA GLN A 222 5.12 10.18 9.12
C GLN A 222 3.62 9.98 9.39
N GLY A 223 2.96 9.15 8.57
CA GLY A 223 1.49 9.00 8.54
C GLY A 223 0.81 8.35 9.76
N GLY A 224 1.54 8.06 10.84
CA GLY A 224 1.01 7.32 11.98
C GLY A 224 1.06 5.81 11.76
N HIS A 225 0.03 5.08 12.14
CA HIS A 225 -0.11 3.66 11.81
C HIS A 225 -0.43 3.45 10.32
N PHE A 226 -1.28 4.33 9.75
CA PHE A 226 -1.65 4.37 8.35
C PHE A 226 -1.52 5.79 7.81
N ALA A 227 -0.76 5.99 6.74
CA ALA A 227 -0.63 7.32 6.15
C ALA A 227 -1.89 7.71 5.36
N CYS A 228 -2.39 6.83 4.50
CA CYS A 228 -3.62 7.03 3.76
C CYS A 228 -4.43 5.72 3.77
N TYR A 229 -5.58 5.72 4.41
CA TYR A 229 -6.43 4.54 4.50
C TYR A 229 -7.82 4.81 3.92
N VAL A 230 -8.20 4.03 2.91
CA VAL A 230 -9.50 4.12 2.23
C VAL A 230 -10.22 2.78 2.37
N LEU A 231 -11.37 2.79 3.07
CA LEU A 231 -12.19 1.61 3.35
C LEU A 231 -13.57 1.72 2.68
N GLY A 232 -13.99 0.68 1.98
CA GLY A 232 -15.36 0.54 1.48
C GLY A 232 -15.82 1.63 0.50
N SER A 233 -14.87 2.31 -0.13
CA SER A 233 -15.14 3.47 -0.99
C SER A 233 -15.17 3.09 -2.47
N ARG A 234 -15.80 3.94 -3.30
CA ARG A 234 -15.96 3.70 -4.73
C ARG A 234 -15.57 4.91 -5.57
N ASN A 235 -15.05 4.66 -6.77
CA ASN A 235 -14.54 5.67 -7.68
C ASN A 235 -13.51 6.57 -6.97
N VAL A 236 -12.38 5.96 -6.63
CA VAL A 236 -11.29 6.59 -5.89
C VAL A 236 -10.10 6.80 -6.82
N THR A 237 -9.59 8.01 -6.86
CA THR A 237 -8.34 8.36 -7.55
C THR A 237 -7.33 8.87 -6.54
N ILE A 238 -6.17 8.20 -6.47
CA ILE A 238 -5.00 8.60 -5.69
C ILE A 238 -3.87 8.81 -6.70
N ASP A 239 -3.45 10.05 -6.88
CA ASP A 239 -2.57 10.43 -7.97
C ASP A 239 -1.44 11.33 -7.51
N ASN A 240 -0.21 10.98 -7.90
CA ASN A 240 0.99 11.79 -7.65
C ASN A 240 1.24 12.16 -6.18
N LEU A 241 0.92 11.27 -5.25
CA LEU A 241 1.27 11.46 -3.84
C LEU A 241 2.73 11.09 -3.58
N THR A 242 3.37 11.86 -2.69
CA THR A 242 4.61 11.47 -2.04
C THR A 242 4.31 11.06 -0.59
N VAL A 243 4.53 9.80 -0.25
CA VAL A 243 4.28 9.28 1.10
C VAL A 243 5.60 8.76 1.68
N ASP A 244 6.09 9.41 2.73
CA ASP A 244 7.27 8.99 3.46
C ASP A 244 6.87 8.68 4.90
N THR A 245 6.60 7.42 5.15
CA THR A 245 6.15 6.93 6.44
C THR A 245 6.98 5.72 6.86
N ASP A 246 6.80 5.26 8.08
CA ASP A 246 7.50 4.06 8.53
C ASP A 246 6.57 2.84 8.69
N ARG A 247 5.25 3.05 8.65
CA ARG A 247 4.22 2.01 8.64
C ARG A 247 3.46 2.04 7.32
N ASP A 248 2.26 1.47 7.24
CA ASP A 248 1.47 1.38 6.00
C ASP A 248 1.35 2.74 5.29
N GLY A 249 1.63 2.75 4.00
CA GLY A 249 1.60 3.94 3.16
C GLY A 249 0.21 4.23 2.60
N ILE A 250 -0.20 3.49 1.58
CA ILE A 250 -1.52 3.61 0.94
C ILE A 250 -2.26 2.29 1.09
N ASP A 251 -3.35 2.31 1.85
CA ASP A 251 -4.24 1.18 2.10
C ASP A 251 -5.55 1.34 1.34
N ILE A 252 -5.87 0.35 0.52
CA ILE A 252 -7.12 0.25 -0.22
C ILE A 252 -7.85 -1.00 0.27
N ASP A 253 -8.88 -0.83 1.08
CA ASP A 253 -9.59 -1.93 1.74
C ASP A 253 -11.06 -1.99 1.33
N CYS A 254 -11.53 -3.14 0.84
CA CYS A 254 -12.93 -3.32 0.43
C CYS A 254 -13.44 -2.26 -0.56
N CYS A 255 -12.55 -1.72 -1.40
CA CYS A 255 -12.86 -0.65 -2.33
C CYS A 255 -13.13 -1.17 -3.74
N ARG A 256 -13.84 -0.37 -4.54
CA ARG A 256 -14.14 -0.66 -5.93
C ARG A 256 -13.88 0.55 -6.84
N ASP A 257 -13.46 0.29 -8.09
CA ASP A 257 -13.16 1.33 -9.09
C ASP A 257 -12.07 2.30 -8.57
N VAL A 258 -10.88 1.75 -8.27
CA VAL A 258 -9.77 2.51 -7.68
C VAL A 258 -8.61 2.66 -8.67
N ARG A 259 -8.04 3.86 -8.73
CA ARG A 259 -6.81 4.16 -9.45
C ARG A 259 -5.79 4.75 -8.49
N VAL A 260 -4.63 4.11 -8.38
CA VAL A 260 -3.45 4.64 -7.68
C VAL A 260 -2.38 4.85 -8.74
N THR A 261 -2.03 6.10 -9.02
CA THR A 261 -1.15 6.43 -10.14
C THR A 261 0.00 7.36 -9.73
N ALA A 262 1.18 7.13 -10.32
CA ALA A 262 2.36 8.00 -10.19
C ALA A 262 2.79 8.31 -8.73
N CYS A 263 2.37 7.53 -7.75
CA CYS A 263 2.71 7.73 -6.35
C CYS A 263 4.12 7.24 -6.03
N VAL A 264 4.80 7.93 -5.11
CA VAL A 264 6.08 7.52 -4.55
C VAL A 264 5.90 7.26 -3.05
N VAL A 265 6.08 6.01 -2.62
CA VAL A 265 5.74 5.57 -1.27
C VAL A 265 6.90 4.88 -0.60
N ASN A 266 7.35 5.40 0.53
CA ASN A 266 8.37 4.82 1.39
C ASN A 266 7.75 4.34 2.71
N ALA A 267 7.95 3.03 3.04
CA ALA A 267 7.34 2.42 4.23
C ALA A 267 8.22 1.26 4.77
N PRO A 268 9.38 1.55 5.41
CA PRO A 268 10.35 0.50 5.77
C PRO A 268 9.83 -0.53 6.77
N LYS A 269 8.83 -0.21 7.58
CA LYS A 269 8.36 -1.09 8.67
C LYS A 269 7.04 -1.79 8.36
N ASP A 270 6.39 -1.45 7.23
CA ASP A 270 5.17 -2.10 6.78
C ASP A 270 4.99 -1.96 5.27
N ASP A 271 3.79 -2.16 4.75
CA ASP A 271 3.52 -2.19 3.32
C ASP A 271 3.43 -0.77 2.72
N ALA A 272 4.07 -0.55 1.57
CA ALA A 272 4.03 0.76 0.92
C ALA A 272 2.67 1.01 0.24
N ILE A 273 2.22 0.05 -0.58
CA ILE A 273 0.88 0.07 -1.19
C ILE A 273 0.25 -1.29 -0.92
N VAL A 274 -0.88 -1.30 -0.23
CA VAL A 274 -1.54 -2.55 0.15
C VAL A 274 -3.03 -2.54 -0.20
N LEU A 275 -3.47 -3.63 -0.82
CA LEU A 275 -4.87 -3.92 -1.03
C LEU A 275 -5.32 -4.92 0.04
N LYS A 276 -6.43 -4.61 0.70
CA LYS A 276 -7.03 -5.45 1.75
C LYS A 276 -8.49 -5.75 1.38
N SER A 277 -8.98 -6.89 1.83
CA SER A 277 -10.41 -7.22 1.81
C SER A 277 -10.77 -7.73 3.19
N SER A 278 -10.74 -6.79 4.15
CA SER A 278 -11.00 -7.05 5.57
C SER A 278 -12.50 -7.26 5.83
N TYR A 279 -12.85 -7.58 7.05
CA TYR A 279 -14.25 -7.59 7.49
C TYR A 279 -14.63 -6.35 8.31
N ALA A 280 -13.89 -5.24 8.10
CA ALA A 280 -14.05 -3.99 8.87
C ALA A 280 -15.40 -3.28 8.63
N LEU A 281 -16.10 -3.61 7.56
CA LEU A 281 -17.46 -3.12 7.27
C LEU A 281 -18.57 -3.95 7.92
N ASN A 282 -18.24 -5.03 8.61
CA ASN A 282 -19.19 -6.03 9.13
C ASN A 282 -20.03 -6.73 8.04
N GLU A 283 -19.59 -6.68 6.81
CA GLU A 283 -20.18 -7.34 5.65
C GLU A 283 -19.08 -7.81 4.68
N PRO A 284 -19.35 -8.85 3.87
CA PRO A 284 -18.39 -9.34 2.90
C PRO A 284 -18.32 -8.41 1.68
N VAL A 285 -17.23 -7.64 1.55
CA VAL A 285 -16.99 -6.73 0.42
C VAL A 285 -15.67 -7.07 -0.26
N PHE A 286 -15.68 -7.26 -1.58
CA PHE A 286 -14.48 -7.43 -2.38
C PHE A 286 -13.68 -6.13 -2.49
N CYS A 287 -12.35 -6.27 -2.54
CA CYS A 287 -11.48 -5.24 -3.11
C CYS A 287 -11.34 -5.56 -4.60
N GLU A 288 -11.94 -4.74 -5.47
CA GLU A 288 -12.09 -5.10 -6.89
C GLU A 288 -11.97 -3.90 -7.83
N GLU A 289 -11.66 -4.18 -9.11
CA GLU A 289 -11.47 -3.14 -10.14
C GLU A 289 -10.43 -2.10 -9.70
N VAL A 290 -9.27 -2.57 -9.23
CA VAL A 290 -8.19 -1.70 -8.74
C VAL A 290 -7.01 -1.72 -9.71
N SER A 291 -6.51 -0.54 -10.05
CA SER A 291 -5.26 -0.38 -10.79
C SER A 291 -4.23 0.42 -10.00
N VAL A 292 -2.99 -0.09 -9.93
CA VAL A 292 -1.81 0.59 -9.38
C VAL A 292 -0.79 0.72 -10.49
N ILE A 293 -0.56 1.93 -11.00
CA ILE A 293 0.21 2.14 -12.23
C ILE A 293 1.26 3.23 -12.04
N GLY A 294 2.49 2.97 -12.50
CA GLY A 294 3.57 3.96 -12.52
C GLY A 294 4.08 4.36 -11.14
N CYS A 295 3.81 3.56 -10.12
CA CYS A 295 4.18 3.87 -8.75
C CYS A 295 5.60 3.40 -8.42
N LYS A 296 6.22 4.08 -7.44
CA LYS A 296 7.51 3.68 -6.87
C LYS A 296 7.35 3.39 -5.39
N THR A 297 7.86 2.24 -4.94
CA THR A 297 7.86 1.87 -3.51
C THR A 297 9.27 1.65 -3.00
N SER A 298 9.49 1.90 -1.71
CA SER A 298 10.80 1.76 -1.09
C SER A 298 10.73 1.45 0.41
N GLY A 299 11.87 0.97 0.96
CA GLY A 299 12.08 0.70 2.37
C GLY A 299 13.27 1.49 2.93
N TYR A 300 13.38 2.77 2.63
CA TYR A 300 14.40 3.66 3.18
C TYR A 300 14.02 4.19 4.57
N ASP A 301 14.98 4.78 5.26
CA ASP A 301 14.75 5.39 6.56
C ASP A 301 13.73 6.55 6.47
N LEU A 302 12.87 6.67 7.47
CA LEU A 302 11.80 7.68 7.52
C LEU A 302 12.34 9.10 7.30
N GLY A 303 11.69 9.86 6.44
CA GLY A 303 12.05 11.23 6.06
C GLY A 303 13.13 11.31 5.01
N SER A 304 13.81 10.20 4.68
CA SER A 304 14.90 10.20 3.69
C SER A 304 14.42 10.25 2.25
N LEU A 305 13.20 9.85 1.98
CA LEU A 305 12.56 10.05 0.68
C LEU A 305 12.27 11.54 0.45
N VAL A 306 11.62 12.20 1.40
CA VAL A 306 11.24 13.62 1.29
C VAL A 306 12.44 14.55 1.23
N ASN A 307 13.53 14.25 1.96
CA ASN A 307 14.73 15.06 1.92
C ASN A 307 15.75 14.65 0.82
N GLY A 308 15.42 13.62 0.02
CA GLY A 308 16.22 13.16 -1.12
C GLY A 308 17.51 12.42 -0.76
N THR A 309 17.71 12.00 0.48
CA THR A 309 18.95 11.31 0.91
C THR A 309 18.91 9.79 0.71
N TYR A 310 17.72 9.18 0.61
CA TYR A 310 17.49 7.74 0.38
C TYR A 310 18.36 6.85 1.29
N ARG A 311 18.42 7.18 2.58
CA ARG A 311 19.24 6.43 3.54
C ARG A 311 18.66 5.03 3.75
N PRO A 312 19.49 3.98 3.76
CA PRO A 312 19.03 2.65 4.16
C PRO A 312 18.41 2.68 5.56
N SER A 313 17.26 2.06 5.73
CA SER A 313 16.64 1.95 7.05
C SER A 313 17.40 0.91 7.90
N PRO A 314 17.72 1.22 9.16
CA PRO A 314 18.29 0.25 10.09
C PRO A 314 17.26 -0.74 10.62
N TYR A 315 16.00 -0.61 10.22
CA TYR A 315 14.91 -1.43 10.71
C TYR A 315 15.06 -2.88 10.28
N ARG A 316 14.82 -3.77 11.23
CA ARG A 316 14.65 -5.20 10.98
C ARG A 316 13.27 -5.61 11.48
N SER A 317 12.56 -6.30 10.64
CA SER A 317 11.23 -6.83 10.94
C SER A 317 11.28 -7.93 12.01
N VAL A 318 10.13 -8.35 12.48
CA VAL A 318 10.01 -9.41 13.51
C VAL A 318 10.63 -10.75 13.11
N ASP A 319 10.84 -10.98 11.83
CA ASP A 319 11.53 -12.15 11.26
C ASP A 319 13.03 -11.90 11.01
N ASP A 320 13.55 -10.74 11.41
CA ASP A 320 14.92 -10.28 11.27
C ASP A 320 15.44 -10.22 9.82
N VAL A 321 14.57 -10.09 8.84
CA VAL A 321 14.92 -10.11 7.41
C VAL A 321 14.95 -8.72 6.76
N GLY A 322 15.06 -7.66 7.54
CA GLY A 322 15.17 -6.29 7.02
C GLY A 322 13.81 -5.59 6.83
N VAL A 323 13.77 -4.61 5.93
CA VAL A 323 12.62 -3.74 5.70
C VAL A 323 11.46 -4.44 4.97
N LEU A 324 10.28 -3.79 4.92
CA LEU A 324 9.11 -4.25 4.18
C LEU A 324 8.92 -3.45 2.88
N GLY A 325 8.18 -2.35 2.86
CA GLY A 325 8.07 -1.41 1.73
C GLY A 325 7.46 -1.98 0.44
N ARG A 326 6.75 -3.08 0.51
CA ARG A 326 6.29 -3.89 -0.62
C ARG A 326 4.96 -3.40 -1.22
N ILE A 327 4.64 -3.90 -2.40
CA ILE A 327 3.27 -3.91 -2.92
C ILE A 327 2.63 -5.25 -2.51
N LYS A 328 1.47 -5.18 -1.83
CA LYS A 328 0.87 -6.38 -1.22
C LYS A 328 -0.65 -6.46 -1.46
N LEU A 329 -1.15 -7.68 -1.66
CA LEU A 329 -2.56 -8.04 -1.57
C LEU A 329 -2.74 -8.96 -0.35
N GLY A 330 -3.53 -8.51 0.63
CA GLY A 330 -3.64 -9.14 1.95
C GLY A 330 -2.85 -8.31 3.00
N THR A 331 -2.64 -8.77 4.21
CA THR A 331 -2.95 -10.06 4.84
C THR A 331 -4.46 -10.25 5.01
N ASP A 332 -5.23 -9.18 5.31
CA ASP A 332 -6.66 -9.26 5.48
C ASP A 332 -7.34 -9.59 4.15
N SER A 333 -7.99 -10.76 4.12
CA SER A 333 -8.54 -11.38 2.91
C SER A 333 -9.83 -12.16 3.23
N ALA A 334 -10.75 -11.50 3.93
CA ALA A 334 -11.98 -12.14 4.40
C ALA A 334 -12.96 -12.44 3.27
N THR A 335 -13.08 -11.54 2.27
CA THR A 335 -13.93 -11.74 1.08
C THR A 335 -13.08 -12.02 -0.15
N GLY A 336 -12.12 -11.14 -0.45
CA GLY A 336 -11.12 -11.39 -1.49
C GLY A 336 -10.90 -10.23 -2.45
N PHE A 337 -10.17 -10.55 -3.52
CA PHE A 337 -9.68 -9.62 -4.53
C PHE A 337 -10.03 -10.13 -5.91
N ARG A 338 -10.45 -9.24 -6.81
CA ARG A 338 -10.66 -9.60 -8.22
C ARG A 338 -10.47 -8.42 -9.16
N ASN A 339 -10.03 -8.70 -10.41
CA ASN A 339 -9.80 -7.70 -11.44
C ASN A 339 -8.80 -6.62 -10.96
N ILE A 340 -7.61 -7.06 -10.54
CA ILE A 340 -6.54 -6.20 -10.04
C ILE A 340 -5.42 -6.11 -11.07
N LEU A 341 -4.99 -4.89 -11.37
CA LEU A 341 -3.82 -4.60 -12.22
C LEU A 341 -2.77 -3.83 -11.43
N ILE A 342 -1.56 -4.37 -11.34
CA ILE A 342 -0.37 -3.68 -10.86
C ILE A 342 0.60 -3.58 -12.03
N ALA A 343 0.90 -2.37 -12.51
CA ALA A 343 1.70 -2.20 -13.73
C ALA A 343 2.69 -1.03 -13.67
N ASP A 344 3.76 -1.13 -14.47
CA ASP A 344 4.74 -0.05 -14.67
C ASP A 344 5.37 0.47 -13.36
N CYS A 345 5.51 -0.39 -12.35
CA CYS A 345 5.97 -0.03 -11.02
C CYS A 345 7.46 -0.34 -10.81
N THR A 346 8.08 0.40 -9.87
CA THR A 346 9.44 0.10 -9.41
C THR A 346 9.42 -0.06 -7.89
N CYS A 347 9.95 -1.18 -7.38
CA CYS A 347 10.17 -1.41 -5.96
C CYS A 347 11.67 -1.46 -5.70
N ASP A 348 12.18 -0.65 -4.78
CA ASP A 348 13.61 -0.56 -4.47
C ASP A 348 13.87 -0.73 -2.98
N ASN A 349 14.76 -1.66 -2.63
CA ASN A 349 15.05 -2.01 -1.24
C ASN A 349 13.78 -2.37 -0.44
N THR A 350 13.01 -3.34 -0.96
CA THR A 350 11.72 -3.78 -0.39
C THR A 350 11.64 -5.31 -0.33
N ARG A 351 10.56 -5.86 0.20
CA ARG A 351 10.23 -7.29 0.07
C ARG A 351 9.52 -7.65 -1.24
N GLY A 352 9.52 -6.76 -2.24
CA GLY A 352 8.99 -7.03 -3.56
C GLY A 352 7.46 -7.10 -3.62
N LEU A 353 6.94 -8.14 -4.27
CA LEU A 353 5.52 -8.36 -4.51
C LEU A 353 5.02 -9.53 -3.66
N GLN A 354 3.99 -9.29 -2.86
CA GLN A 354 3.42 -10.32 -2.01
C GLN A 354 1.90 -10.35 -2.13
N LEU A 355 1.34 -11.52 -2.34
CA LEU A 355 -0.12 -11.65 -2.43
C LEU A 355 -0.59 -12.99 -1.87
N GLY A 356 -1.82 -12.98 -1.34
CA GLY A 356 -2.42 -14.21 -0.88
C GLY A 356 -3.80 -14.03 -0.27
N ALA A 357 -4.47 -15.16 -0.14
CA ALA A 357 -5.72 -15.31 0.57
C ALA A 357 -5.54 -16.27 1.74
N ILE A 358 -5.85 -15.80 2.96
CA ILE A 358 -5.62 -16.59 4.17
C ILE A 358 -6.79 -16.54 5.19
N ASP A 359 -7.83 -15.76 4.92
CA ASP A 359 -8.95 -15.56 5.87
C ASP A 359 -10.28 -16.15 5.39
N GLY A 360 -10.30 -16.83 4.26
CA GLY A 360 -11.51 -17.41 3.67
C GLY A 360 -11.91 -16.76 2.35
N GLY A 361 -11.25 -15.68 1.94
CA GLY A 361 -11.55 -14.98 0.69
C GLY A 361 -10.95 -15.63 -0.55
N VAL A 362 -11.38 -15.11 -1.71
CA VAL A 362 -10.92 -15.54 -3.03
C VAL A 362 -10.06 -14.45 -3.66
N LEU A 363 -8.83 -14.79 -4.06
CA LEU A 363 -7.96 -13.92 -4.85
C LEU A 363 -7.96 -14.45 -6.28
N GLU A 364 -8.45 -13.66 -7.23
CA GLU A 364 -8.58 -14.07 -8.63
C GLU A 364 -8.45 -12.90 -9.60
N ASP A 365 -8.04 -13.22 -10.84
CA ASP A 365 -7.90 -12.24 -11.93
C ASP A 365 -6.96 -11.09 -11.55
N VAL A 366 -5.75 -11.44 -11.09
CA VAL A 366 -4.72 -10.49 -10.67
C VAL A 366 -3.56 -10.52 -11.67
N THR A 367 -3.19 -9.35 -12.17
CA THR A 367 -2.09 -9.19 -13.12
C THR A 367 -1.04 -8.22 -12.58
N PHE A 368 0.22 -8.68 -12.57
CA PHE A 368 1.42 -7.87 -12.38
C PHE A 368 2.15 -7.76 -13.70
N ARG A 369 2.41 -6.54 -14.16
CA ARG A 369 3.01 -6.33 -15.49
C ARG A 369 4.03 -5.20 -15.48
N ASP A 370 5.16 -5.41 -16.20
CA ASP A 370 6.19 -4.39 -16.44
C ASP A 370 6.74 -3.78 -15.13
N ILE A 371 7.23 -4.63 -14.21
CA ILE A 371 7.69 -4.22 -12.88
C ILE A 371 9.19 -4.45 -12.71
N ASN A 372 9.86 -3.45 -12.15
CA ASN A 372 11.25 -3.54 -11.76
C ASN A 372 11.39 -3.68 -10.24
N LEU A 373 11.95 -4.80 -9.79
CA LEU A 373 12.32 -5.04 -8.39
C LEU A 373 13.83 -4.88 -8.25
N ARG A 374 14.27 -3.86 -7.54
CA ARG A 374 15.68 -3.54 -7.32
C ARG A 374 16.04 -3.84 -5.87
N ASN A 375 17.13 -4.57 -5.67
CA ASN A 375 17.65 -4.89 -4.34
C ASN A 375 16.57 -5.39 -3.36
N PRO A 376 15.72 -6.36 -3.77
CA PRO A 376 14.75 -6.89 -2.85
C PRO A 376 15.46 -7.54 -1.66
N VAL A 377 14.97 -7.35 -0.45
CA VAL A 377 15.61 -7.85 0.79
C VAL A 377 15.13 -9.24 1.19
N ASN A 378 14.13 -9.78 0.50
CA ASN A 378 13.53 -11.08 0.76
C ASN A 378 13.07 -11.70 -0.58
N HIS A 379 12.14 -12.65 -0.55
CA HIS A 379 11.56 -13.29 -1.73
C HIS A 379 10.97 -12.24 -2.69
N PRO A 380 11.46 -12.13 -3.93
CA PRO A 380 11.03 -11.05 -4.83
C PRO A 380 9.55 -11.10 -5.19
N ILE A 381 9.03 -12.31 -5.39
CA ILE A 381 7.61 -12.58 -5.69
C ILE A 381 7.15 -13.72 -4.78
N PHE A 382 6.08 -13.51 -4.03
CA PHE A 382 5.53 -14.54 -3.17
C PHE A 382 4.00 -14.62 -3.23
N VAL A 383 3.50 -15.78 -3.66
CA VAL A 383 2.07 -16.11 -3.73
C VAL A 383 1.75 -17.13 -2.65
N ARG A 384 0.79 -16.82 -1.79
CA ARG A 384 0.46 -17.67 -0.64
C ARG A 384 -1.05 -17.91 -0.53
N LEU A 385 -1.40 -19.18 -0.36
CA LEU A 385 -2.69 -19.60 0.15
C LEU A 385 -2.48 -20.22 1.53
N ALA A 386 -3.20 -19.72 2.54
CA ALA A 386 -3.12 -20.22 3.90
C ALA A 386 -4.49 -20.23 4.59
N ALA A 387 -4.54 -20.64 5.85
CA ALA A 387 -5.77 -20.80 6.61
C ALA A 387 -5.66 -20.11 8.00
N ARG A 388 -5.40 -18.79 8.02
CA ARG A 388 -5.53 -17.97 9.23
C ARG A 388 -7.00 -17.87 9.67
N ASN A 389 -7.89 -17.83 8.68
CA ASN A 389 -9.34 -17.95 8.84
C ASN A 389 -9.96 -16.91 9.81
N ARG A 390 -9.60 -15.64 9.70
CA ARG A 390 -10.20 -14.55 10.50
C ARG A 390 -11.63 -14.19 10.09
N ALA A 391 -12.07 -14.51 8.88
CA ALA A 391 -13.43 -14.22 8.42
C ALA A 391 -14.50 -14.90 9.32
N PRO A 392 -15.75 -14.43 9.29
CA PRO A 392 -16.83 -15.02 10.09
C PRO A 392 -17.01 -16.52 9.89
N VAL A 393 -17.57 -17.17 10.89
CA VAL A 393 -17.92 -18.61 10.83
C VAL A 393 -18.85 -18.84 9.65
N GLY A 394 -18.58 -19.89 8.85
CA GLY A 394 -19.33 -20.20 7.63
C GLY A 394 -18.71 -19.64 6.35
N THR A 395 -17.70 -18.76 6.44
CA THR A 395 -16.89 -18.42 5.27
C THR A 395 -16.12 -19.65 4.78
N GLY A 396 -16.16 -19.90 3.48
CA GLY A 396 -15.47 -21.03 2.86
C GLY A 396 -13.94 -20.95 2.98
N PRO A 397 -13.23 -21.97 2.49
CA PRO A 397 -11.77 -21.94 2.46
C PRO A 397 -11.25 -20.87 1.49
N SER A 398 -10.10 -20.30 1.81
CA SER A 398 -9.40 -19.37 0.90
C SER A 398 -9.08 -20.03 -0.45
N ARG A 399 -9.06 -19.22 -1.50
CA ARG A 399 -8.66 -19.63 -2.86
C ARG A 399 -7.78 -18.58 -3.50
N VAL A 400 -6.79 -19.04 -4.29
CA VAL A 400 -5.94 -18.17 -5.13
C VAL A 400 -5.90 -18.80 -6.51
N ARG A 401 -6.32 -18.04 -7.53
CA ARG A 401 -6.36 -18.51 -8.91
C ARG A 401 -6.28 -17.41 -9.95
N ARG A 402 -5.83 -17.76 -11.14
CA ARG A 402 -5.70 -16.83 -12.29
C ARG A 402 -4.85 -15.61 -11.95
N VAL A 403 -3.62 -15.87 -11.53
CA VAL A 403 -2.61 -14.84 -11.24
C VAL A 403 -1.57 -14.83 -12.33
N ARG A 404 -1.25 -13.66 -12.86
CA ARG A 404 -0.30 -13.48 -13.95
C ARG A 404 0.81 -12.51 -13.57
N PHE A 405 2.05 -12.91 -13.84
CA PHE A 405 3.24 -12.06 -13.78
C PHE A 405 3.84 -12.00 -15.18
N SER A 406 4.05 -10.80 -15.73
CA SER A 406 4.66 -10.61 -17.06
C SER A 406 5.56 -9.38 -17.11
N GLY A 407 6.69 -9.45 -17.81
CA GLY A 407 7.63 -8.33 -17.90
C GLY A 407 8.25 -7.95 -16.55
N ILE A 408 8.58 -8.91 -15.70
CA ILE A 408 9.13 -8.62 -14.35
C ILE A 408 10.65 -8.75 -14.37
N ASN A 409 11.34 -7.67 -13.99
CA ASN A 409 12.79 -7.66 -13.85
C ASN A 409 13.19 -7.55 -12.39
N VAL A 410 13.99 -8.50 -11.91
CA VAL A 410 14.53 -8.54 -10.54
C VAL A 410 16.04 -8.48 -10.60
N SER A 411 16.62 -7.48 -9.92
CA SER A 411 18.07 -7.32 -9.80
C SER A 411 18.50 -7.17 -8.34
N GLY A 412 19.64 -7.77 -7.99
CA GLY A 412 20.22 -7.66 -6.65
C GLY A 412 19.46 -8.48 -5.58
N ALA A 413 18.71 -9.52 -5.96
CA ALA A 413 18.05 -10.38 -5.00
C ALA A 413 19.07 -11.16 -4.14
N PRO A 414 18.82 -11.32 -2.82
CA PRO A 414 19.70 -12.11 -1.96
C PRO A 414 19.68 -13.60 -2.33
N GLY A 415 20.80 -14.28 -2.15
CA GLY A 415 20.95 -15.70 -2.51
C GLY A 415 19.93 -16.66 -1.87
N PRO A 416 19.59 -16.55 -0.57
CA PRO A 416 18.65 -17.46 0.08
C PRO A 416 17.22 -17.42 -0.46
N TYR A 417 16.79 -16.33 -1.06
CA TYR A 417 15.39 -16.03 -1.31
C TYR A 417 15.01 -16.14 -2.80
N ALA A 418 14.40 -17.26 -3.17
CA ALA A 418 13.78 -17.46 -4.48
C ALA A 418 12.33 -16.93 -4.50
N CYS A 419 11.75 -16.79 -5.68
CA CYS A 419 10.30 -16.61 -5.82
C CYS A 419 9.55 -17.83 -5.27
N GLY A 420 8.30 -17.66 -4.80
CA GLY A 420 7.52 -18.73 -4.22
C GLY A 420 6.04 -18.72 -4.61
N ILE A 421 5.48 -19.90 -4.87
CA ILE A 421 4.05 -20.15 -5.00
C ILE A 421 3.71 -21.29 -4.05
N VAL A 422 2.98 -21.01 -2.97
CA VAL A 422 2.76 -21.98 -1.90
C VAL A 422 1.30 -22.04 -1.49
N GLY A 423 0.65 -23.17 -1.85
CA GLY A 423 -0.68 -23.54 -1.38
C GLY A 423 -0.65 -24.32 -0.07
N ASN A 424 -1.74 -24.99 0.24
CA ASN A 424 -1.88 -25.92 1.36
C ASN A 424 -2.23 -27.33 0.86
N PRO A 425 -1.95 -28.38 1.62
CA PRO A 425 -2.45 -29.73 1.31
C PRO A 425 -3.96 -29.71 1.07
N GLY A 426 -4.40 -30.23 -0.09
CA GLY A 426 -5.81 -30.23 -0.50
C GLY A 426 -6.40 -28.88 -0.93
N GLN A 427 -5.63 -27.80 -0.84
CA GLN A 427 -6.02 -26.45 -1.28
C GLN A 427 -4.91 -25.84 -2.15
N PRO A 428 -4.83 -26.19 -3.43
CA PRO A 428 -3.78 -25.69 -4.32
C PRO A 428 -4.01 -24.21 -4.68
N VAL A 429 -2.90 -23.53 -4.97
CA VAL A 429 -2.90 -22.30 -5.77
C VAL A 429 -3.10 -22.71 -7.24
N GLU A 430 -4.00 -22.07 -7.97
CA GLU A 430 -4.40 -22.51 -9.31
C GLU A 430 -4.12 -21.46 -10.37
N ASP A 431 -3.78 -21.90 -11.60
CA ASP A 431 -3.70 -21.08 -12.80
C ASP A 431 -2.74 -19.87 -12.63
N VAL A 432 -1.47 -20.14 -12.29
CA VAL A 432 -0.44 -19.08 -12.16
C VAL A 432 0.47 -19.09 -13.37
N THR A 433 0.64 -17.93 -13.98
CA THR A 433 1.52 -17.74 -15.14
C THR A 433 2.65 -16.78 -14.82
N PHE A 434 3.87 -17.19 -15.13
CA PHE A 434 5.06 -16.34 -15.23
C PHE A 434 5.46 -16.28 -16.70
N SER A 435 5.46 -15.09 -17.29
CA SER A 435 5.90 -14.86 -18.69
C SER A 435 6.84 -13.67 -18.76
N ASP A 436 7.96 -13.81 -19.44
CA ASP A 436 8.98 -12.76 -19.54
C ASP A 436 9.40 -12.26 -18.14
N VAL A 437 9.85 -13.18 -17.29
CA VAL A 437 10.29 -12.89 -15.90
C VAL A 437 11.78 -13.18 -15.77
N HIS A 438 12.55 -12.16 -15.40
CA HIS A 438 13.99 -12.23 -15.25
C HIS A 438 14.39 -11.96 -13.80
N VAL A 439 15.03 -12.93 -13.16
CA VAL A 439 15.50 -12.82 -11.78
C VAL A 439 16.99 -13.05 -11.74
N ARG A 440 17.75 -12.03 -11.28
CA ARG A 440 19.16 -12.17 -10.97
C ARG A 440 19.39 -12.06 -9.48
N SER A 441 19.89 -13.13 -8.89
CA SER A 441 20.18 -13.21 -7.46
C SER A 441 21.67 -13.37 -7.17
N ALA A 442 22.08 -13.22 -5.92
CA ALA A 442 23.45 -13.41 -5.50
C ALA A 442 23.93 -14.87 -5.64
N GLY A 443 23.02 -15.84 -5.61
CA GLY A 443 23.38 -17.26 -5.62
C GLY A 443 24.00 -17.73 -4.30
N GLY A 444 24.86 -18.76 -4.36
CA GLY A 444 25.58 -19.28 -3.21
C GLY A 444 24.85 -20.36 -2.41
N GLY A 445 23.72 -20.88 -2.91
CA GLY A 445 22.99 -21.98 -2.28
C GLY A 445 23.79 -23.28 -2.28
N THR A 446 23.71 -24.03 -1.17
CA THR A 446 24.45 -25.25 -0.94
C THR A 446 23.68 -26.51 -1.38
N ALA A 447 24.33 -27.67 -1.40
CA ALA A 447 23.68 -28.96 -1.61
C ALA A 447 22.68 -29.30 -0.47
N GLU A 448 22.95 -28.83 0.75
CA GLU A 448 22.01 -28.96 1.87
C GLU A 448 20.76 -28.10 1.65
N ASP A 449 20.92 -26.87 1.16
CA ASP A 449 19.77 -26.04 0.78
C ASP A 449 18.95 -26.69 -0.34
N ALA A 450 19.61 -27.26 -1.34
CA ALA A 450 18.93 -27.99 -2.41
C ALA A 450 18.13 -29.20 -1.89
N ALA A 451 18.62 -29.89 -0.85
CA ALA A 451 17.96 -31.05 -0.26
C ALA A 451 16.90 -30.70 0.81
N ARG A 452 16.76 -29.41 1.15
CA ARG A 452 15.88 -28.95 2.24
C ARG A 452 14.41 -29.27 1.99
N SER A 453 13.77 -29.83 2.99
CA SER A 453 12.32 -29.98 3.04
C SER A 453 11.68 -28.75 3.67
N ILE A 454 10.68 -28.20 3.00
CA ILE A 454 9.94 -27.05 3.52
C ILE A 454 8.80 -27.53 4.43
N PRO A 455 8.69 -27.02 5.67
CA PRO A 455 7.63 -27.45 6.57
C PRO A 455 6.24 -27.02 6.10
N GLU A 456 5.23 -27.84 6.35
CA GLU A 456 3.84 -27.44 6.17
C GLU A 456 3.43 -26.40 7.22
N ARG A 457 2.88 -25.27 6.79
CA ARG A 457 2.44 -24.18 7.67
C ARG A 457 1.07 -23.65 7.24
N PRO A 458 0.00 -24.50 7.31
CA PRO A 458 -1.31 -24.13 6.76
C PRO A 458 -1.92 -22.89 7.41
N ALA A 459 -1.68 -22.68 8.71
CA ALA A 459 -2.23 -21.55 9.47
C ALA A 459 -1.26 -20.36 9.60
N SER A 460 -0.13 -20.34 8.86
CA SER A 460 0.83 -19.25 8.97
C SER A 460 0.35 -17.98 8.27
N SER A 461 0.96 -16.86 8.64
CA SER A 461 0.77 -15.57 7.96
C SER A 461 1.31 -15.61 6.52
N LEU A 462 1.16 -14.49 5.80
CA LEU A 462 1.75 -14.33 4.47
C LEU A 462 3.28 -14.18 4.46
N GLU A 463 3.94 -14.04 5.61
CA GLU A 463 5.39 -13.80 5.64
C GLU A 463 6.17 -15.04 5.17
N PRO A 464 6.90 -14.96 4.04
CA PRO A 464 7.60 -16.09 3.46
C PRO A 464 8.80 -16.56 4.27
N SER A 465 9.42 -15.69 5.03
CA SER A 465 10.56 -15.96 5.90
C SER A 465 10.32 -17.08 6.91
N PHE A 466 9.07 -17.30 7.32
CA PHE A 466 8.71 -18.43 8.18
C PHE A 466 8.93 -19.82 7.53
N MET A 467 9.11 -19.85 6.21
CA MET A 467 9.41 -21.08 5.47
C MET A 467 10.91 -21.34 5.33
N GLY A 468 11.75 -20.35 5.62
CA GLY A 468 13.19 -20.41 5.48
C GLY A 468 13.67 -20.39 4.02
N THR A 469 14.90 -20.83 3.79
CA THR A 469 15.50 -20.89 2.45
C THR A 469 14.81 -21.95 1.60
N PHE A 470 14.38 -21.60 0.40
CA PHE A 470 13.79 -22.52 -0.55
C PHE A 470 14.82 -23.42 -1.22
N PRO A 471 14.44 -24.68 -1.58
CA PRO A 471 15.31 -25.63 -2.27
C PRO A 471 15.50 -25.31 -3.77
N ALA A 472 15.13 -24.12 -4.20
CA ALA A 472 15.31 -23.58 -5.54
C ALA A 472 16.00 -22.21 -5.45
N HIS A 473 16.80 -21.84 -6.47
CA HIS A 473 17.37 -20.50 -6.53
C HIS A 473 16.47 -19.49 -7.29
N GLY A 474 15.59 -19.96 -8.16
CA GLY A 474 14.68 -19.13 -8.97
C GLY A 474 13.25 -19.16 -8.47
N LEU A 475 12.58 -20.34 -8.54
CA LEU A 475 11.18 -20.48 -8.17
C LEU A 475 10.90 -21.78 -7.44
N TYR A 476 10.28 -21.72 -6.28
CA TYR A 476 9.72 -22.85 -5.55
C TYR A 476 8.20 -22.85 -5.64
N VAL A 477 7.63 -23.97 -6.09
CA VAL A 477 6.18 -24.14 -6.25
C VAL A 477 5.73 -25.35 -5.43
N ARG A 478 4.77 -25.13 -4.53
CA ARG A 478 4.23 -26.22 -3.70
C ARG A 478 2.71 -26.14 -3.60
N HIS A 479 2.05 -27.30 -3.66
CA HIS A 479 0.59 -27.41 -3.64
C HIS A 479 -0.05 -26.45 -4.64
N ALA A 480 0.23 -26.65 -5.91
CA ALA A 480 -0.30 -25.82 -6.99
C ALA A 480 -0.85 -26.67 -8.14
N ARG A 481 -1.67 -26.02 -8.98
CA ARG A 481 -2.25 -26.63 -10.18
C ARG A 481 -2.16 -25.65 -11.36
N ASN A 482 -1.84 -26.17 -12.56
CA ASN A 482 -1.78 -25.41 -13.80
C ASN A 482 -0.81 -24.21 -13.70
N VAL A 483 0.47 -24.47 -13.48
CA VAL A 483 1.51 -23.43 -13.44
C VAL A 483 2.19 -23.33 -14.80
N VAL A 484 2.28 -22.13 -15.36
CA VAL A 484 2.93 -21.88 -16.64
C VAL A 484 4.14 -20.96 -16.44
N LEU A 485 5.31 -21.42 -16.89
CA LEU A 485 6.54 -20.66 -16.97
C LEU A 485 6.91 -20.53 -18.44
N GLN A 486 6.86 -19.32 -18.97
CA GLN A 486 7.17 -19.02 -20.37
C GLN A 486 8.22 -17.91 -20.44
N ASP A 487 9.32 -18.14 -21.16
CA ASP A 487 10.41 -17.18 -21.34
C ASP A 487 10.93 -16.62 -20.00
N VAL A 488 11.22 -17.50 -19.03
CA VAL A 488 11.71 -17.11 -17.71
C VAL A 488 13.22 -17.28 -17.59
N THR A 489 13.90 -16.34 -16.93
CA THR A 489 15.34 -16.39 -16.67
C THR A 489 15.61 -16.35 -15.17
N PHE A 490 16.33 -17.37 -14.69
CA PHE A 490 16.86 -17.40 -13.32
C PHE A 490 18.39 -17.47 -13.37
N ASP A 491 19.01 -16.29 -13.15
CA ASP A 491 20.46 -16.11 -13.16
C ASP A 491 21.01 -15.92 -11.75
N VAL A 492 22.21 -16.40 -11.49
CA VAL A 492 22.91 -16.27 -10.20
C VAL A 492 24.31 -15.72 -10.40
N ALA A 493 24.70 -14.77 -9.53
CA ALA A 493 26.04 -14.15 -9.60
C ALA A 493 27.15 -15.06 -9.08
N ALA A 494 26.86 -15.97 -8.14
CA ALA A 494 27.78 -16.97 -7.63
C ALA A 494 27.22 -18.38 -7.89
N PRO A 495 28.07 -19.43 -7.98
CA PRO A 495 27.61 -20.80 -8.13
C PRO A 495 26.56 -21.19 -7.08
N ASP A 496 25.50 -21.86 -7.51
CA ASP A 496 24.39 -22.28 -6.65
C ASP A 496 24.08 -23.75 -6.92
N ALA A 497 24.04 -24.55 -5.87
CA ALA A 497 23.78 -25.99 -5.99
C ALA A 497 22.28 -26.34 -6.16
N ARG A 498 21.39 -25.39 -5.90
CA ARG A 498 19.94 -25.58 -6.03
C ARG A 498 19.51 -25.61 -7.49
N PRO A 499 18.46 -26.36 -7.87
CA PRO A 499 17.76 -26.20 -9.15
C PRO A 499 17.23 -24.77 -9.34
N ALA A 500 17.01 -24.36 -10.59
CA ALA A 500 16.33 -23.11 -10.88
C ALA A 500 14.86 -23.16 -10.45
N VAL A 501 14.19 -24.25 -10.72
CA VAL A 501 12.77 -24.45 -10.41
C VAL A 501 12.58 -25.78 -9.65
N VAL A 502 11.78 -25.74 -8.59
CA VAL A 502 11.35 -26.94 -7.87
C VAL A 502 9.83 -26.98 -7.80
N PHE A 503 9.25 -28.07 -8.30
CA PHE A 503 7.84 -28.40 -8.14
C PHE A 503 7.68 -29.48 -7.07
N ASP A 504 6.84 -29.22 -6.07
CA ASP A 504 6.55 -30.08 -4.93
C ASP A 504 5.04 -30.20 -4.75
N ALA A 505 4.48 -31.40 -4.98
CA ALA A 505 3.04 -31.64 -4.98
C ALA A 505 2.26 -30.72 -5.95
N VAL A 506 2.69 -30.69 -7.21
CA VAL A 506 2.10 -29.86 -8.29
C VAL A 506 1.38 -30.75 -9.30
N ALA A 507 0.16 -30.37 -9.69
CA ALA A 507 -0.62 -31.04 -10.70
C ALA A 507 -0.77 -30.16 -11.95
N GLY A 508 -0.04 -30.48 -13.01
CA GLY A 508 0.02 -29.72 -14.26
C GLY A 508 0.96 -28.51 -14.16
N ALA A 509 2.06 -28.58 -14.90
CA ALA A 509 2.89 -27.40 -15.17
C ALA A 509 3.48 -27.48 -16.58
N VAL A 510 3.66 -26.31 -17.17
CA VAL A 510 4.37 -26.13 -18.44
C VAL A 510 5.56 -25.23 -18.20
N VAL A 511 6.74 -25.67 -18.60
CA VAL A 511 7.98 -24.88 -18.57
C VAL A 511 8.51 -24.80 -19.97
N ASP A 512 8.52 -23.62 -20.57
CA ASP A 512 9.03 -23.39 -21.90
C ASP A 512 9.85 -22.10 -21.97
N GLY A 513 11.00 -22.12 -22.65
CA GLY A 513 11.91 -20.98 -22.69
C GLY A 513 12.61 -20.67 -21.36
N LEU A 514 12.84 -21.65 -20.51
CA LEU A 514 13.60 -21.47 -19.26
C LEU A 514 15.09 -21.24 -19.56
N ARG A 515 15.64 -20.15 -19.04
CA ARG A 515 17.08 -19.87 -19.04
C ARG A 515 17.62 -19.92 -17.62
N SER A 516 18.70 -20.65 -17.39
CA SER A 516 19.26 -20.88 -16.07
C SER A 516 20.76 -21.16 -16.14
N THR A 517 21.48 -20.92 -15.06
CA THR A 517 22.90 -21.34 -14.93
C THR A 517 23.06 -22.84 -14.74
N ARG A 518 21.99 -23.59 -14.59
CA ARG A 518 21.98 -25.07 -14.47
C ARG A 518 21.78 -25.73 -15.83
N ASP A 519 22.35 -26.91 -16.01
CA ASP A 519 22.07 -27.76 -17.17
C ASP A 519 20.61 -28.20 -17.19
N ARG A 520 20.08 -28.52 -18.38
CA ARG A 520 18.68 -28.96 -18.56
C ARG A 520 18.25 -30.06 -17.58
N SER A 521 19.13 -31.03 -17.32
CA SER A 521 18.86 -32.16 -16.39
C SER A 521 18.64 -31.74 -14.96
N ASP A 522 19.26 -30.61 -14.54
CA ASP A 522 19.34 -30.14 -13.15
C ASP A 522 18.58 -28.84 -12.92
N ALA A 523 18.10 -28.21 -13.99
CA ALA A 523 17.41 -26.92 -13.90
C ALA A 523 16.03 -27.03 -13.25
N VAL A 524 15.32 -28.15 -13.46
CA VAL A 524 13.98 -28.39 -12.93
C VAL A 524 13.95 -29.68 -12.13
N ARG A 525 13.49 -29.63 -10.90
CA ARG A 525 13.24 -30.79 -10.05
C ARG A 525 11.76 -30.92 -9.69
N SER A 526 11.23 -32.11 -9.76
CA SER A 526 9.83 -32.42 -9.47
C SER A 526 9.70 -33.54 -8.46
N THR A 527 8.83 -33.34 -7.45
CA THR A 527 8.54 -34.33 -6.40
C THR A 527 7.04 -34.39 -6.18
N ALA A 528 6.46 -35.59 -6.11
CA ALA A 528 5.03 -35.80 -5.91
C ALA A 528 4.14 -35.03 -6.92
N THR A 529 4.55 -35.00 -8.18
CA THR A 529 3.93 -34.21 -9.24
C THR A 529 3.23 -35.07 -10.29
N SER A 530 2.33 -34.47 -11.06
CA SER A 530 1.70 -35.07 -12.24
C SER A 530 1.54 -34.06 -13.36
N GLY A 531 1.64 -34.48 -14.63
CA GLY A 531 1.38 -33.62 -15.80
C GLY A 531 2.36 -32.45 -15.95
N ILE A 532 3.65 -32.66 -15.68
CA ILE A 532 4.71 -31.67 -15.88
C ILE A 532 5.26 -31.81 -17.30
N ALA A 533 5.16 -30.76 -18.12
CA ALA A 533 5.75 -30.67 -19.44
C ALA A 533 6.93 -29.69 -19.42
N ILE A 534 8.10 -30.14 -19.89
CA ILE A 534 9.31 -29.32 -19.97
C ILE A 534 9.74 -29.22 -21.43
N GLY A 535 9.56 -28.05 -22.02
CA GLY A 535 10.00 -27.68 -23.35
C GLY A 535 11.46 -27.20 -23.37
N ASP A 536 11.71 -26.02 -23.91
CA ASP A 536 13.05 -25.48 -24.06
C ASP A 536 13.66 -25.03 -22.74
N VAL A 537 14.87 -25.53 -22.47
CA VAL A 537 15.71 -25.11 -21.34
C VAL A 537 17.10 -24.81 -21.86
N THR A 538 17.56 -23.58 -21.68
CA THR A 538 18.86 -23.09 -22.14
C THR A 538 19.75 -22.77 -20.93
N LYS A 539 20.99 -23.28 -20.96
CA LYS A 539 22.00 -22.93 -19.95
C LYS A 539 22.59 -21.55 -20.27
N LEU A 540 22.61 -20.68 -19.26
CA LEU A 540 23.33 -19.42 -19.31
C LEU A 540 24.85 -19.67 -19.19
N SER A 541 25.63 -18.94 -19.96
CA SER A 541 27.11 -19.02 -19.96
C SER A 541 27.71 -18.37 -18.71
#